data_aaea73f524407a238dbb3dc750e7b803
#
_entry.id   aaea73f524407a238dbb3dc750e7b803
#
_cell.length_a   1.000
_cell.length_b   1.000
_cell.length_c   1.000
_cell.angle_alpha   90.00
_cell.angle_beta   90.00
_cell.angle_gamma   90.00
#
_symmetry.space_group_name_H-M   'P 1'
#
loop_
_entity.id
_entity.type
_entity.pdbx_description
1 polymer ?
#
loop_
_entity_poly.entity_id
_entity_poly.type
_entity_poly.pdbx_seq_one_letter_code
_entity_poly.pdbx_strand_id
1 'polypeptide(L)'
;QMCIRDRGLLVPDELVVDLVVDRVKADDCRNGYVLDGFPRTIPQAEALDKALAANGEKVDYAINVEVPDENIINRMSGRRACLSCGATYHIVHIPTKVEGICDKCGAELVLRDDDKPETVKKRLDVYHEQTQPLIDYYTDKGVLNEVDGTKDMDEVFSAIVDILGA
;
A
#
# COMPACT_ATOMS: atom_id res chain seq x y z
N GLN A 1 -7.21 -5.21 -14.87
CA GLN A 1 -6.74 -4.79 -13.54
C GLN A 1 -7.05 -3.31 -13.25
N MET A 2 -6.75 -2.38 -14.17
CA MET A 2 -7.10 -0.95 -13.97
C MET A 2 -8.58 -0.74 -13.69
N CYS A 3 -9.48 -1.36 -14.45
CA CYS A 3 -10.93 -1.24 -14.22
C CYS A 3 -11.40 -1.77 -12.85
N ILE A 4 -10.70 -2.75 -12.24
CA ILE A 4 -11.03 -3.26 -10.90
C ILE A 4 -10.62 -2.23 -9.86
N ARG A 5 -9.39 -1.73 -9.93
CA ARG A 5 -8.87 -0.67 -9.05
C ARG A 5 -9.70 0.61 -9.11
N ASP A 6 -10.09 1.05 -10.31
CA ASP A 6 -10.88 2.26 -10.51
C ASP A 6 -12.28 2.16 -9.89
N ARG A 7 -12.77 0.94 -9.63
CA ARG A 7 -14.00 0.66 -8.87
C ARG A 7 -13.78 0.51 -7.36
N GLY A 8 -12.51 0.59 -6.89
CA GLY A 8 -12.14 0.43 -5.49
C GLY A 8 -12.12 -1.02 -5.00
N LEU A 9 -12.09 -2.01 -5.91
CA LEU A 9 -12.10 -3.43 -5.58
C LEU A 9 -10.69 -4.02 -5.60
N LEU A 10 -10.53 -5.21 -4.96
CA LEU A 10 -9.31 -6.01 -5.02
C LEU A 10 -9.28 -6.90 -6.26
N VAL A 11 -8.07 -7.22 -6.71
CA VAL A 11 -7.82 -8.23 -7.75
C VAL A 11 -8.05 -9.62 -7.12
N PRO A 12 -8.52 -10.65 -7.86
CA PRO A 12 -8.70 -12.01 -7.34
C PRO A 12 -7.45 -12.55 -6.65
N ASP A 13 -7.63 -13.16 -5.47
CA ASP A 13 -6.55 -13.59 -4.57
C ASP A 13 -5.57 -14.54 -5.25
N GLU A 14 -6.07 -15.56 -5.98
CA GLU A 14 -5.24 -16.56 -6.66
C GLU A 14 -4.21 -15.91 -7.59
N LEU A 15 -4.64 -14.94 -8.40
CA LEU A 15 -3.76 -14.26 -9.35
C LEU A 15 -2.66 -13.46 -8.66
N VAL A 16 -3.00 -12.78 -7.57
CA VAL A 16 -2.02 -11.97 -6.82
C VAL A 16 -1.04 -12.86 -6.09
N VAL A 17 -1.53 -13.93 -5.45
CA VAL A 17 -0.69 -14.90 -4.74
C VAL A 17 0.33 -15.54 -5.67
N ASP A 18 -0.10 -16.04 -6.83
CA ASP A 18 0.80 -16.67 -7.79
C ASP A 18 1.93 -15.73 -8.23
N LEU A 19 1.58 -14.46 -8.52
CA LEU A 19 2.56 -13.43 -8.91
C LEU A 19 3.56 -13.15 -7.79
N VAL A 20 3.11 -13.04 -6.54
CA VAL A 20 3.98 -12.75 -5.40
C VAL A 20 4.88 -13.95 -5.10
N VAL A 21 4.33 -15.17 -5.07
CA VAL A 21 5.09 -16.39 -4.81
C VAL A 21 6.18 -16.62 -5.86
N ASP A 22 5.90 -16.33 -7.12
CA ASP A 22 6.92 -16.41 -8.17
C ASP A 22 7.98 -15.30 -8.04
N ARG A 23 7.56 -14.08 -7.65
CA ARG A 23 8.46 -12.94 -7.48
C ARG A 23 9.47 -13.14 -6.35
N VAL A 24 9.03 -13.64 -5.20
CA VAL A 24 9.92 -13.83 -4.03
C VAL A 24 10.96 -14.94 -4.21
N LYS A 25 10.78 -15.82 -5.20
CA LYS A 25 11.78 -16.85 -5.58
C LYS A 25 12.95 -16.31 -6.38
N ALA A 26 12.88 -15.06 -6.86
CA ALA A 26 13.93 -14.48 -7.68
C ALA A 26 15.22 -14.27 -6.87
N ASP A 27 16.38 -14.31 -7.56
CA ASP A 27 17.70 -14.26 -6.93
C ASP A 27 17.94 -12.99 -6.11
N ASP A 28 17.36 -11.87 -6.49
CA ASP A 28 17.44 -10.59 -5.79
C ASP A 28 16.64 -10.55 -4.49
N CYS A 29 15.76 -11.52 -4.26
CA CYS A 29 15.00 -11.67 -3.02
C CYS A 29 15.70 -12.53 -1.95
N ARG A 30 16.84 -13.14 -2.27
CA ARG A 30 17.54 -14.08 -1.34
C ARG A 30 18.01 -13.44 -0.04
N ASN A 31 18.26 -12.14 -0.02
CA ASN A 31 18.71 -11.40 1.17
C ASN A 31 17.56 -10.75 1.94
N GLY A 32 16.33 -11.01 1.54
CA GLY A 32 15.11 -10.42 2.08
C GLY A 32 14.37 -9.57 1.06
N TYR A 33 13.13 -9.25 1.39
CA TYR A 33 12.23 -8.44 0.58
C TYR A 33 11.16 -7.78 1.44
N VAL A 34 10.55 -6.73 0.90
CA VAL A 34 9.39 -6.05 1.49
C VAL A 34 8.22 -6.17 0.53
N LEU A 35 7.07 -6.60 1.05
CA LEU A 35 5.81 -6.64 0.33
C LEU A 35 5.00 -5.40 0.70
N ASP A 36 4.79 -4.50 -0.24
CA ASP A 36 3.97 -3.30 -0.05
C ASP A 36 2.56 -3.53 -0.59
N GLY A 37 1.56 -3.39 0.30
CA GLY A 37 0.15 -3.56 -0.03
C GLY A 37 -0.26 -5.00 -0.36
N PHE A 38 0.46 -6.00 0.14
CA PHE A 38 0.15 -7.42 0.10
C PHE A 38 0.66 -8.10 1.38
N PRO A 39 -0.10 -9.05 1.98
CA PRO A 39 -1.45 -9.48 1.61
C PRO A 39 -2.52 -8.41 1.94
N ARG A 40 -3.71 -8.55 1.34
CA ARG A 40 -4.88 -7.69 1.63
C ARG A 40 -6.10 -8.48 2.10
N THR A 41 -6.02 -9.80 2.13
CA THR A 41 -7.08 -10.69 2.61
C THR A 41 -6.47 -11.84 3.41
N ILE A 42 -7.26 -12.44 4.29
CA ILE A 42 -6.83 -13.63 5.05
C ILE A 42 -6.40 -14.78 4.12
N PRO A 43 -7.17 -15.15 3.06
CA PRO A 43 -6.73 -16.18 2.11
C PRO A 43 -5.36 -15.89 1.47
N GLN A 44 -5.07 -14.63 1.15
CA GLN A 44 -3.74 -14.25 0.63
C GLN A 44 -2.63 -14.47 1.66
N ALA A 45 -2.88 -14.11 2.95
CA ALA A 45 -1.91 -14.30 4.02
C ALA A 45 -1.63 -15.79 4.29
N GLU A 46 -2.67 -16.61 4.33
CA GLU A 46 -2.53 -18.07 4.51
C GLU A 46 -1.76 -18.71 3.35
N ALA A 47 -2.05 -18.29 2.12
CA ALA A 47 -1.36 -18.80 0.94
C ALA A 47 0.12 -18.37 0.91
N LEU A 48 0.41 -17.12 1.29
CA LEU A 48 1.79 -16.64 1.45
C LEU A 48 2.54 -17.47 2.49
N ASP A 49 1.98 -17.64 3.67
CA ASP A 49 2.61 -18.42 4.75
C ASP A 49 2.90 -19.87 4.33
N LYS A 50 1.95 -20.50 3.65
CA LYS A 50 2.14 -21.85 3.11
C LYS A 50 3.28 -21.91 2.09
N ALA A 51 3.37 -20.93 1.22
CA ALA A 51 4.41 -20.87 0.20
C ALA A 51 5.80 -20.62 0.83
N LEU A 52 5.90 -19.73 1.81
CA LEU A 52 7.14 -19.47 2.53
C LEU A 52 7.59 -20.67 3.37
N ALA A 53 6.66 -21.30 4.10
CA ALA A 53 6.97 -22.48 4.92
C ALA A 53 7.50 -23.65 4.07
N ALA A 54 7.08 -23.80 2.82
CA ALA A 54 7.60 -24.81 1.90
C ALA A 54 9.11 -24.62 1.61
N ASN A 55 9.63 -23.40 1.77
CA ASN A 55 11.05 -23.06 1.62
C ASN A 55 11.79 -22.90 2.97
N GLY A 56 11.11 -23.15 4.11
CA GLY A 56 11.66 -22.92 5.43
C GLY A 56 11.72 -21.44 5.83
N GLU A 57 10.97 -20.60 5.16
CA GLU A 57 10.87 -19.15 5.39
C GLU A 57 9.56 -18.80 6.11
N LYS A 58 9.48 -17.59 6.62
CA LYS A 58 8.29 -17.04 7.27
C LYS A 58 8.24 -15.52 7.08
N VAL A 59 7.11 -14.92 7.41
CA VAL A 59 7.02 -13.46 7.60
C VAL A 59 7.68 -13.12 8.95
N ASP A 60 8.72 -12.30 8.93
CA ASP A 60 9.43 -11.88 10.14
C ASP A 60 8.75 -10.66 10.79
N TYR A 61 8.30 -9.71 10.01
CA TYR A 61 7.63 -8.49 10.45
C TYR A 61 6.42 -8.18 9.58
N ALA A 62 5.31 -7.82 10.22
CA ALA A 62 4.16 -7.18 9.59
C ALA A 62 4.04 -5.77 10.17
N ILE A 63 4.04 -4.75 9.34
CA ILE A 63 3.99 -3.36 9.77
C ILE A 63 2.64 -2.76 9.35
N ASN A 64 1.85 -2.38 10.34
CA ASN A 64 0.62 -1.64 10.14
C ASN A 64 0.89 -0.14 10.33
N VAL A 65 0.75 0.63 9.25
CA VAL A 65 0.84 2.10 9.31
C VAL A 65 -0.58 2.64 9.51
N GLU A 66 -0.91 2.93 10.77
CA GLU A 66 -2.26 3.36 11.16
C GLU A 66 -2.52 4.81 10.81
N VAL A 67 -3.60 5.08 10.08
CA VAL A 67 -4.01 6.42 9.67
C VAL A 67 -5.54 6.51 9.70
N PRO A 68 -6.13 7.53 10.37
CA PRO A 68 -7.57 7.74 10.34
C PRO A 68 -8.14 7.93 8.94
N ASP A 69 -9.33 7.40 8.69
CA ASP A 69 -10.00 7.43 7.38
C ASP A 69 -10.11 8.84 6.79
N GLU A 70 -10.43 9.84 7.62
CA GLU A 70 -10.52 11.23 7.17
C GLU A 70 -9.19 11.74 6.60
N ASN A 71 -8.08 11.38 7.22
CA ASN A 71 -6.75 11.76 6.75
C ASN A 71 -6.42 11.07 5.42
N ILE A 72 -6.84 9.81 5.26
CA ILE A 72 -6.68 9.07 4.01
C ILE A 72 -7.50 9.72 2.90
N ILE A 73 -8.79 10.03 3.14
CA ILE A 73 -9.66 10.68 2.18
C ILE A 73 -9.08 12.03 1.74
N ASN A 74 -8.65 12.86 2.69
CA ASN A 74 -8.06 14.17 2.42
C ASN A 74 -6.77 14.05 1.59
N ARG A 75 -5.89 13.11 1.96
CA ARG A 75 -4.65 12.88 1.24
C ARG A 75 -4.87 12.36 -0.18
N MET A 76 -5.77 11.43 -0.37
CA MET A 76 -6.05 10.85 -1.69
C MET A 76 -6.74 11.84 -2.62
N SER A 77 -7.75 12.56 -2.14
CA SER A 77 -8.47 13.57 -2.93
C SER A 77 -7.62 14.80 -3.29
N GLY A 78 -6.59 15.09 -2.50
CA GLY A 78 -5.61 16.13 -2.80
C GLY A 78 -4.52 15.73 -3.79
N ARG A 79 -4.38 14.44 -4.11
CA ARG A 79 -3.37 13.95 -5.03
C ARG A 79 -3.65 14.38 -6.46
N ARG A 80 -2.59 14.69 -7.21
CA ARG A 80 -2.64 15.00 -8.65
C ARG A 80 -1.58 14.17 -9.37
N ALA A 81 -1.93 13.65 -10.52
CA ALA A 81 -1.06 12.81 -11.32
C ALA A 81 -0.83 13.42 -12.72
N CYS A 82 0.39 13.37 -13.18
CA CYS A 82 0.72 13.67 -14.57
C CYS A 82 0.67 12.38 -15.39
N LEU A 83 -0.30 12.25 -16.29
CA LEU A 83 -0.43 11.07 -17.14
C LEU A 83 0.68 10.98 -18.21
N SER A 84 1.37 12.08 -18.48
CA SER A 84 2.43 12.13 -19.49
C SER A 84 3.78 11.57 -18.98
N CYS A 85 4.20 11.94 -17.76
CA CYS A 85 5.50 11.55 -17.22
C CYS A 85 5.45 10.75 -15.91
N GLY A 86 4.25 10.44 -15.40
CA GLY A 86 4.06 9.67 -14.17
C GLY A 86 4.34 10.44 -12.86
N ALA A 87 4.71 11.73 -12.93
CA ALA A 87 4.96 12.52 -11.73
C ALA A 87 3.68 12.67 -10.89
N THR A 88 3.85 12.63 -9.57
CA THR A 88 2.76 12.79 -8.60
C THR A 88 2.98 14.04 -7.76
N TYR A 89 1.90 14.77 -7.51
CA TYR A 89 1.86 16.00 -6.70
C TYR A 89 0.71 15.94 -5.72
N HIS A 90 0.69 16.90 -4.80
CA HIS A 90 -0.43 17.07 -3.88
C HIS A 90 -0.72 18.58 -3.71
N ILE A 91 -2.01 18.93 -3.77
CA ILE A 91 -2.43 20.34 -3.75
C ILE A 91 -1.97 21.13 -2.51
N VAL A 92 -1.72 20.44 -1.39
CA VAL A 92 -1.25 21.05 -0.13
C VAL A 92 0.20 20.70 0.17
N HIS A 93 0.56 19.40 0.15
CA HIS A 93 1.84 18.92 0.65
C HIS A 93 2.98 19.02 -0.36
N ILE A 94 2.68 18.86 -1.65
CA ILE A 94 3.66 18.93 -2.75
C ILE A 94 3.01 19.72 -3.90
N PRO A 95 2.75 21.02 -3.72
CA PRO A 95 2.12 21.84 -4.74
C PRO A 95 3.06 22.05 -5.93
N THR A 96 2.49 22.23 -7.12
CA THR A 96 3.23 22.62 -8.31
C THR A 96 3.50 24.13 -8.32
N LYS A 97 4.54 24.56 -9.04
CA LYS A 97 4.87 25.99 -9.25
C LYS A 97 3.75 26.76 -9.94
N VAL A 98 3.09 26.09 -10.90
CA VAL A 98 1.90 26.59 -11.58
C VAL A 98 0.78 25.62 -11.32
N GLU A 99 -0.32 26.09 -10.75
CA GLU A 99 -1.44 25.22 -10.38
C GLU A 99 -1.96 24.40 -11.58
N GLY A 100 -2.11 23.11 -11.38
CA GLY A 100 -2.62 22.18 -12.39
C GLY A 100 -1.60 21.79 -13.49
N ILE A 101 -0.36 22.29 -13.44
CA ILE A 101 0.67 22.01 -14.45
C ILE A 101 1.84 21.22 -13.83
N CYS A 102 2.25 20.18 -14.51
CA CYS A 102 3.39 19.35 -14.10
C CYS A 102 4.72 20.10 -14.20
N ASP A 103 5.45 20.23 -13.10
CA ASP A 103 6.76 20.92 -13.08
C ASP A 103 7.85 20.17 -13.88
N LYS A 104 7.67 18.85 -14.14
CA LYS A 104 8.65 18.04 -14.86
C LYS A 104 8.52 18.11 -16.39
N CYS A 105 7.27 18.15 -16.88
CA CYS A 105 7.06 18.04 -18.34
C CYS A 105 6.06 19.07 -18.90
N GLY A 106 5.47 19.94 -18.08
CA GLY A 106 4.56 20.98 -18.51
C GLY A 106 3.15 20.50 -18.91
N ALA A 107 2.85 19.20 -18.76
CA ALA A 107 1.52 18.66 -19.05
C ALA A 107 0.53 18.96 -17.92
N GLU A 108 -0.77 18.95 -18.24
CA GLU A 108 -1.84 19.12 -17.27
C GLU A 108 -1.89 17.97 -16.27
N LEU A 109 -2.19 18.30 -15.03
CA LEU A 109 -2.38 17.34 -13.93
C LEU A 109 -3.83 16.97 -13.78
N VAL A 110 -4.09 15.70 -13.48
CA VAL A 110 -5.44 15.19 -13.29
C VAL A 110 -5.62 14.57 -11.90
N LEU A 111 -6.86 14.65 -11.40
CA LEU A 111 -7.31 13.78 -10.33
C LEU A 111 -7.68 12.43 -10.96
N ARG A 112 -7.06 11.35 -10.51
CA ARG A 112 -7.33 10.00 -11.02
C ARG A 112 -8.71 9.52 -10.56
N ASP A 113 -9.33 8.60 -11.29
CA ASP A 113 -10.64 8.06 -10.92
C ASP A 113 -10.60 7.28 -9.59
N ASP A 114 -9.48 6.63 -9.28
CA ASP A 114 -9.26 5.92 -8.01
C ASP A 114 -8.95 6.85 -6.82
N ASP A 115 -8.78 8.15 -7.04
CA ASP A 115 -8.55 9.18 -6.01
C ASP A 115 -9.79 10.06 -5.75
N LYS A 116 -10.88 9.85 -6.47
CA LYS A 116 -12.15 10.53 -6.21
C LYS A 116 -12.69 10.15 -4.83
N PRO A 117 -13.24 11.09 -4.04
CA PRO A 117 -13.69 10.83 -2.65
C PRO A 117 -14.63 9.62 -2.53
N GLU A 118 -15.55 9.46 -3.47
CA GLU A 118 -16.48 8.33 -3.51
C GLU A 118 -15.79 6.99 -3.76
N THR A 119 -14.73 6.97 -4.58
CA THR A 119 -13.93 5.75 -4.83
C THR A 119 -13.03 5.44 -3.65
N VAL A 120 -12.42 6.48 -3.04
CA VAL A 120 -11.61 6.32 -1.83
C VAL A 120 -12.45 5.75 -0.69
N LYS A 121 -13.68 6.24 -0.49
CA LYS A 121 -14.59 5.71 0.53
C LYS A 121 -14.88 4.22 0.30
N LYS A 122 -15.20 3.80 -0.92
CA LYS A 122 -15.40 2.38 -1.24
C LYS A 122 -14.14 1.54 -0.97
N ARG A 123 -12.95 2.09 -1.23
CA ARG A 123 -11.69 1.40 -0.92
C ARG A 123 -11.49 1.22 0.59
N LEU A 124 -11.89 2.20 1.39
CA LEU A 124 -11.87 2.10 2.85
C LEU A 124 -12.87 1.07 3.36
N ASP A 125 -14.10 1.03 2.80
CA ASP A 125 -15.08 0.00 3.13
C ASP A 125 -14.51 -1.41 2.86
N VAL A 126 -13.89 -1.63 1.70
CA VAL A 126 -13.22 -2.90 1.34
C VAL A 126 -12.02 -3.18 2.26
N TYR A 127 -11.25 -2.17 2.64
CA TYR A 127 -10.15 -2.31 3.59
C TYR A 127 -10.66 -2.81 4.95
N HIS A 128 -11.67 -2.17 5.51
CA HIS A 128 -12.24 -2.56 6.81
C HIS A 128 -12.83 -3.97 6.79
N GLU A 129 -13.46 -4.36 5.69
CA GLU A 129 -14.06 -5.68 5.56
C GLU A 129 -13.02 -6.79 5.34
N GLN A 130 -12.01 -6.57 4.49
CA GLN A 130 -11.16 -7.63 3.98
C GLN A 130 -9.70 -7.56 4.45
N THR A 131 -9.18 -6.36 4.72
CA THR A 131 -7.76 -6.14 5.04
C THR A 131 -7.54 -5.92 6.53
N GLN A 132 -8.39 -5.18 7.19
CA GLN A 132 -8.28 -4.92 8.63
C GLN A 132 -8.21 -6.20 9.48
N PRO A 133 -8.91 -7.31 9.18
CA PRO A 133 -8.76 -8.58 9.91
C PRO A 133 -7.33 -9.16 9.90
N LEU A 134 -6.46 -8.72 9.00
CA LEU A 134 -5.05 -9.11 9.00
C LEU A 134 -4.28 -8.59 10.22
N ILE A 135 -4.76 -7.53 10.86
CA ILE A 135 -4.19 -7.01 12.10
C ILE A 135 -4.24 -8.10 13.18
N ASP A 136 -5.41 -8.68 13.41
CA ASP A 136 -5.57 -9.78 14.37
C ASP A 136 -4.75 -11.01 13.94
N TYR A 137 -4.77 -11.36 12.66
CA TYR A 137 -4.02 -12.50 12.12
C TYR A 137 -2.52 -12.41 12.39
N TYR A 138 -1.89 -11.25 12.17
CA TYR A 138 -0.46 -11.06 12.42
C TYR A 138 -0.14 -10.76 13.89
N THR A 139 -1.11 -10.25 14.67
CA THR A 139 -1.02 -10.14 16.13
C THR A 139 -0.92 -11.53 16.75
N ASP A 140 -1.80 -12.46 16.37
CA ASP A 140 -1.80 -13.84 16.86
C ASP A 140 -0.50 -14.58 16.52
N LYS A 141 0.16 -14.20 15.43
CA LYS A 141 1.47 -14.71 15.04
C LYS A 141 2.64 -14.04 15.78
N GLY A 142 2.40 -12.96 16.49
CA GLY A 142 3.43 -12.21 17.24
C GLY A 142 4.42 -11.46 16.36
N VAL A 143 4.05 -11.13 15.12
CA VAL A 143 4.91 -10.42 14.15
C VAL A 143 4.38 -9.03 13.77
N LEU A 144 3.19 -8.64 14.27
CA LEU A 144 2.61 -7.32 13.99
C LEU A 144 3.37 -6.22 14.75
N ASN A 145 3.63 -5.13 14.05
CA ASN A 145 4.14 -3.87 14.61
C ASN A 145 3.30 -2.72 14.07
N GLU A 146 2.88 -1.80 14.95
CA GLU A 146 2.07 -0.66 14.57
C GLU A 146 2.90 0.62 14.56
N VAL A 147 2.69 1.43 13.54
CA VAL A 147 3.34 2.75 13.37
C VAL A 147 2.27 3.80 13.11
N ASP A 148 2.38 4.92 13.81
CA ASP A 148 1.49 6.07 13.64
C ASP A 148 1.80 6.79 12.31
N GLY A 149 0.97 6.55 11.30
CA GLY A 149 1.09 7.14 9.95
C GLY A 149 0.57 8.59 9.85
N THR A 150 0.13 9.21 10.95
CA THR A 150 -0.24 10.63 10.97
C THR A 150 0.97 11.55 11.15
N LYS A 151 2.11 10.99 11.56
CA LYS A 151 3.37 11.70 11.74
C LYS A 151 4.02 12.11 10.43
N ASP A 152 5.09 12.89 10.54
CA ASP A 152 5.93 13.23 9.40
C ASP A 152 6.56 11.98 8.75
N MET A 153 6.81 12.04 7.44
CA MET A 153 7.32 10.91 6.67
C MET A 153 8.66 10.39 7.20
N ASP A 154 9.55 11.31 7.65
CA ASP A 154 10.85 10.94 8.20
C ASP A 154 10.72 10.26 9.56
N GLU A 155 9.74 10.69 10.39
CA GLU A 155 9.44 10.04 11.67
C GLU A 155 8.86 8.63 11.48
N VAL A 156 7.92 8.46 10.54
CA VAL A 156 7.36 7.16 10.18
C VAL A 156 8.46 6.23 9.65
N PHE A 157 9.31 6.74 8.76
CA PHE A 157 10.44 5.97 8.24
C PHE A 157 11.41 5.53 9.33
N SER A 158 11.79 6.45 10.24
CA SER A 158 12.67 6.13 11.37
C SER A 158 12.08 5.07 12.28
N ALA A 159 10.78 5.16 12.58
CA ALA A 159 10.09 4.15 13.39
C ALA A 159 10.10 2.76 12.73
N ILE A 160 9.93 2.69 11.41
CA ILE A 160 10.00 1.43 10.66
C ILE A 160 11.43 0.87 10.68
N VAL A 161 12.44 1.70 10.48
CA VAL A 161 13.87 1.31 10.54
C VAL A 161 14.22 0.76 11.93
N ASP A 162 13.77 1.42 13.00
CA ASP A 162 13.99 0.95 14.38
C ASP A 162 13.35 -0.43 14.63
N ILE A 163 12.15 -0.69 14.10
CA ILE A 163 11.46 -1.99 14.19
C ILE A 163 12.26 -3.07 13.47
N LEU A 164 12.79 -2.76 12.29
CA LEU A 164 13.54 -3.73 11.47
C LEU A 164 14.97 -3.96 11.96
N GLY A 165 15.48 -3.09 12.82
CA GLY A 165 16.86 -3.17 13.35
C GLY A 165 17.92 -2.83 12.31
N ALA A 166 17.60 -1.95 11.34
CA ALA A 166 18.45 -1.59 10.21
C ALA A 166 19.19 -0.25 10.45
#